data_5fab56e23063b58acc48309da40155d3
#
_entry.id   5fab56e23063b58acc48309da40155d3
#
_cell.length_a   1.000
_cell.length_b   1.000
_cell.length_c   1.000
_cell.angle_alpha   90.00
_cell.angle_beta   90.00
_cell.angle_gamma   90.00
#
_symmetry.space_group_name_H-M   'P 1'
#
loop_
_entity.id
_entity.type
_entity.pdbx_description
1 polymer ?
#
loop_
_entity_poly.entity_id
_entity_poly.type
_entity_poly.pdbx_seq_one_letter_code
_entity_poly.pdbx_strand_id
1 'polypeptide(L)'
;GFQIKESYKKARTNIAYSIVKKGCKMVSITSSSKSEGKTITAVNIAIALAQQVDTRVLIIDCDLRRPRIQSVLEIPVDKGITNYLNFECEVSDIVYTSKLDNLDAICCGTIPPNPSELLSSDNMKELIKELSKQYDYIIFDTPPIGVVIDALPIIKQTDGVVVIVRDNVTDIRDYKKTIDILKRSEANIIGVIFNDVEPVGKRKYGGGYKYGYYGEYGY
;
A
#
# COMPACT_ATOMS: atom_id res chain seq x y z
N GLY A 1 -19.68 0.74 -6.55
CA GLY A 1 -20.40 0.62 -5.41
C GLY A 1 -20.15 -0.47 -4.40
N PHE A 2 -21.17 -1.23 -4.07
CA PHE A 2 -21.20 -2.19 -2.97
C PHE A 2 -20.13 -3.30 -3.09
N GLN A 3 -20.02 -3.94 -4.26
CA GLN A 3 -19.05 -5.03 -4.48
C GLN A 3 -17.59 -4.59 -4.26
N ILE A 4 -17.23 -3.39 -4.67
CA ILE A 4 -15.88 -2.85 -4.48
C ILE A 4 -15.59 -2.68 -2.98
N LYS A 5 -16.54 -2.12 -2.21
CA LYS A 5 -16.37 -1.97 -0.76
C LYS A 5 -16.18 -3.31 -0.07
N GLU A 6 -16.98 -4.32 -0.44
CA GLU A 6 -16.86 -5.68 0.11
C GLU A 6 -15.53 -6.36 -0.26
N SER A 7 -14.99 -6.11 -1.46
CA SER A 7 -13.67 -6.62 -1.85
C SER A 7 -12.56 -6.05 -0.97
N TYR A 8 -12.59 -4.76 -0.64
CA TYR A 8 -11.60 -4.16 0.26
C TYR A 8 -11.79 -4.60 1.72
N LYS A 9 -13.01 -4.86 2.19
CA LYS A 9 -13.24 -5.47 3.50
C LYS A 9 -12.65 -6.88 3.59
N LYS A 10 -12.78 -7.70 2.53
CA LYS A 10 -12.13 -9.01 2.45
C LYS A 10 -10.60 -8.89 2.46
N ALA A 11 -10.03 -7.98 1.66
CA ALA A 11 -8.60 -7.72 1.63
C ALA A 11 -8.08 -7.30 3.02
N ARG A 12 -8.75 -6.37 3.70
CA ARG A 12 -8.45 -5.97 5.07
C ARG A 12 -8.43 -7.15 6.03
N THR A 13 -9.47 -7.99 5.98
CA THR A 13 -9.58 -9.17 6.85
C THR A 13 -8.42 -10.13 6.63
N ASN A 14 -8.08 -10.42 5.36
CA ASN A 14 -6.94 -11.28 5.02
C ASN A 14 -5.61 -10.69 5.52
N ILE A 15 -5.39 -9.39 5.37
CA ILE A 15 -4.19 -8.71 5.90
C ILE A 15 -4.13 -8.84 7.42
N ALA A 16 -5.25 -8.59 8.11
CA ALA A 16 -5.29 -8.66 9.57
C ALA A 16 -4.96 -10.06 10.11
N TYR A 17 -5.41 -11.12 9.42
CA TYR A 17 -5.10 -12.51 9.79
C TYR A 17 -3.70 -12.95 9.36
N SER A 18 -3.13 -12.38 8.31
CA SER A 18 -1.77 -12.73 7.85
C SER A 18 -0.66 -12.21 8.74
N ILE A 19 -0.94 -11.18 9.56
CA ILE A 19 0.04 -10.57 10.46
C ILE A 19 -0.38 -10.80 11.90
N VAL A 20 0.21 -11.83 12.52
CA VAL A 20 -0.01 -12.18 13.94
C VAL A 20 1.03 -11.48 14.79
N LYS A 21 0.76 -10.24 15.20
CA LYS A 21 1.66 -9.39 15.96
C LYS A 21 0.87 -8.50 16.92
N LYS A 22 1.44 -8.23 18.11
CA LYS A 22 0.96 -7.18 19.02
C LYS A 22 1.52 -5.81 18.60
N GLY A 23 0.74 -4.76 18.82
CA GLY A 23 1.11 -3.39 18.47
C GLY A 23 0.91 -3.09 16.97
N CYS A 24 1.57 -2.06 16.49
CA CYS A 24 1.42 -1.54 15.13
C CYS A 24 1.79 -2.58 14.06
N LYS A 25 0.92 -2.74 13.08
CA LYS A 25 1.13 -3.60 11.91
C LYS A 25 1.50 -2.75 10.70
N MET A 26 2.63 -3.05 10.11
CA MET A 26 3.20 -2.31 8.99
C MET A 26 3.08 -3.12 7.70
N VAL A 27 2.42 -2.55 6.69
CA VAL A 27 2.14 -3.23 5.41
C VAL A 27 2.60 -2.39 4.24
N SER A 28 3.45 -2.94 3.39
CA SER A 28 3.84 -2.32 2.13
C SER A 28 2.94 -2.79 0.99
N ILE A 29 2.53 -1.87 0.14
CA ILE A 29 1.78 -2.13 -1.08
C ILE A 29 2.68 -1.81 -2.27
N THR A 30 2.96 -2.80 -3.10
CA THR A 30 3.78 -2.64 -4.30
C THR A 30 3.16 -3.33 -5.51
N SER A 31 3.81 -3.24 -6.67
CA SER A 31 3.37 -3.90 -7.91
C SER A 31 4.55 -4.21 -8.82
N SER A 32 4.30 -4.91 -9.93
CA SER A 32 5.32 -5.23 -10.92
C SER A 32 5.64 -4.04 -11.81
N SER A 33 4.61 -3.30 -12.20
CA SER A 33 4.71 -2.22 -13.17
C SER A 33 3.92 -0.98 -12.74
N LYS A 34 4.05 0.09 -13.50
CA LYS A 34 3.29 1.33 -13.30
C LYS A 34 1.82 1.10 -13.66
N SER A 35 0.94 1.92 -13.08
CA SER A 35 -0.49 1.96 -13.41
C SER A 35 -1.27 0.66 -13.12
N GLU A 36 -0.79 -0.17 -12.21
CA GLU A 36 -1.50 -1.38 -11.75
C GLU A 36 -2.50 -1.10 -10.61
N GLY A 37 -2.61 0.16 -10.18
CA GLY A 37 -3.59 0.60 -9.18
C GLY A 37 -3.11 0.53 -7.73
N LYS A 38 -1.78 0.43 -7.49
CA LYS A 38 -1.17 0.39 -6.13
C LYS A 38 -1.76 1.43 -5.18
N THR A 39 -1.56 2.72 -5.51
CA THR A 39 -1.96 3.84 -4.64
C THR A 39 -3.45 3.82 -4.32
N ILE A 40 -4.30 3.60 -5.33
CA ILE A 40 -5.76 3.49 -5.12
C ILE A 40 -6.08 2.31 -4.22
N THR A 41 -5.40 1.17 -4.40
CA THR A 41 -5.59 -0.01 -3.55
C THR A 41 -5.07 0.26 -2.13
N ALA A 42 -3.89 0.87 -1.97
CA ALA A 42 -3.32 1.24 -0.68
C ALA A 42 -4.26 2.17 0.11
N VAL A 43 -4.77 3.23 -0.52
CA VAL A 43 -5.73 4.16 0.09
C VAL A 43 -7.01 3.44 0.49
N ASN A 44 -7.60 2.61 -0.38
CA ASN A 44 -8.83 1.90 -0.04
C ASN A 44 -8.65 0.84 1.07
N ILE A 45 -7.47 0.19 1.15
CA ILE A 45 -7.13 -0.69 2.27
C ILE A 45 -7.01 0.13 3.57
N ALA A 46 -6.32 1.27 3.54
CA ALA A 46 -6.19 2.16 4.69
C ALA A 46 -7.57 2.64 5.18
N ILE A 47 -8.45 3.05 4.26
CA ILE A 47 -9.85 3.41 4.57
C ILE A 47 -10.60 2.24 5.20
N ALA A 48 -10.48 1.04 4.63
CA ALA A 48 -11.17 -0.14 5.16
C ALA A 48 -10.67 -0.53 6.55
N LEU A 49 -9.39 -0.31 6.86
CA LEU A 49 -8.81 -0.50 8.19
C LEU A 49 -9.30 0.56 9.18
N ALA A 50 -9.29 1.84 8.80
CA ALA A 50 -9.72 2.96 9.63
C ALA A 50 -11.22 2.92 10.00
N GLN A 51 -12.02 2.19 9.23
CA GLN A 51 -13.44 1.93 9.56
C GLN A 51 -13.66 0.92 10.69
N GLN A 52 -12.60 0.29 11.20
CA GLN A 52 -12.69 -0.56 12.38
C GLN A 52 -12.74 0.29 13.66
N VAL A 53 -13.48 -0.21 14.66
CA VAL A 53 -13.59 0.48 15.94
C VAL A 53 -12.20 0.58 16.60
N ASP A 54 -11.91 1.73 17.19
CA ASP A 54 -10.66 2.01 17.92
C ASP A 54 -9.38 1.69 17.14
N THR A 55 -9.40 1.87 15.81
CA THR A 55 -8.25 1.57 14.94
C THR A 55 -7.74 2.83 14.27
N ARG A 56 -6.54 3.26 14.62
CA ARG A 56 -5.85 4.41 14.01
C ARG A 56 -4.93 3.94 12.89
N VAL A 57 -5.08 4.52 11.71
CA VAL A 57 -4.35 4.14 10.51
C VAL A 57 -3.57 5.33 9.96
N LEU A 58 -2.32 5.09 9.59
CA LEU A 58 -1.49 6.02 8.84
C LEU A 58 -1.19 5.45 7.46
N ILE A 59 -1.32 6.27 6.43
CA ILE A 59 -0.80 5.94 5.10
C ILE A 59 0.38 6.85 4.75
N ILE A 60 1.46 6.28 4.23
CA ILE A 60 2.68 7.01 3.88
C ILE A 60 2.99 6.82 2.40
N ASP A 61 3.17 7.94 1.68
CA ASP A 61 3.59 7.94 0.27
C ASP A 61 5.12 7.73 0.19
N CYS A 62 5.52 6.52 -0.14
CA CYS A 62 6.91 6.14 -0.39
C CYS A 62 7.23 6.01 -1.90
N ASP A 63 6.28 6.31 -2.81
CA ASP A 63 6.57 6.47 -4.23
C ASP A 63 7.06 7.91 -4.50
N LEU A 64 8.23 8.24 -3.97
CA LEU A 64 8.81 9.59 -4.04
C LEU A 64 9.11 10.05 -5.47
N ARG A 65 9.04 9.16 -6.46
CA ARG A 65 9.21 9.49 -7.89
C ARG A 65 7.89 9.93 -8.53
N ARG A 66 6.77 9.37 -8.09
CA ARG A 66 5.44 9.62 -8.63
C ARG A 66 4.39 9.62 -7.52
N PRO A 67 4.51 10.53 -6.55
CA PRO A 67 3.62 10.58 -5.41
C PRO A 67 2.18 10.87 -5.85
N ARG A 68 1.22 10.17 -5.23
CA ARG A 68 -0.19 10.30 -5.61
C ARG A 68 -1.15 10.34 -4.42
N ILE A 69 -0.73 10.02 -3.21
CA ILE A 69 -1.62 10.01 -2.03
C ILE A 69 -2.24 11.39 -1.84
N GLN A 70 -1.43 12.45 -1.97
CA GLN A 70 -1.90 13.84 -1.89
C GLN A 70 -3.12 14.10 -2.77
N SER A 71 -3.05 13.70 -4.04
CA SER A 71 -4.13 13.94 -5.01
C SER A 71 -5.33 13.01 -4.80
N VAL A 72 -5.10 11.77 -4.34
CA VAL A 72 -6.17 10.78 -4.09
C VAL A 72 -6.98 11.15 -2.86
N LEU A 73 -6.33 11.65 -1.80
CA LEU A 73 -6.98 12.08 -0.55
C LEU A 73 -7.35 13.57 -0.53
N GLU A 74 -7.03 14.31 -1.58
CA GLU A 74 -7.27 15.77 -1.69
C GLU A 74 -6.68 16.56 -0.50
N ILE A 75 -5.46 16.22 -0.10
CA ILE A 75 -4.78 16.87 1.02
C ILE A 75 -3.99 18.08 0.50
N PRO A 76 -4.17 19.28 1.07
CA PRO A 76 -3.35 20.45 0.75
C PRO A 76 -2.00 20.29 1.45
N VAL A 77 -1.00 19.75 0.76
CA VAL A 77 0.34 19.46 1.31
C VAL A 77 1.26 20.66 1.10
N ASP A 78 1.83 21.16 2.20
CA ASP A 78 2.92 22.11 2.21
C ASP A 78 4.27 21.40 2.33
N LYS A 79 4.41 20.55 3.35
CA LYS A 79 5.60 19.77 3.63
C LYS A 79 5.25 18.28 3.65
N GLY A 80 6.22 17.42 3.38
CA GLY A 80 6.02 15.98 3.38
C GLY A 80 7.23 15.23 3.89
N ILE A 81 7.22 13.91 3.69
CA ILE A 81 8.26 13.03 4.22
C ILE A 81 9.66 13.43 3.77
N THR A 82 9.83 13.92 2.55
CA THR A 82 11.12 14.34 2.01
C THR A 82 11.67 15.57 2.75
N ASN A 83 10.80 16.50 3.13
CA ASN A 83 11.20 17.67 3.92
C ASN A 83 11.67 17.24 5.30
N TYR A 84 10.95 16.33 5.97
CA TYR A 84 11.38 15.81 7.27
C TYR A 84 12.71 15.06 7.17
N LEU A 85 12.87 14.18 6.18
CA LEU A 85 14.09 13.39 5.98
C LEU A 85 15.32 14.27 5.66
N ASN A 86 15.10 15.48 5.14
CA ASN A 86 16.12 16.50 4.91
C ASN A 86 16.30 17.47 6.10
N PHE A 87 15.69 17.20 7.26
CA PHE A 87 15.75 18.06 8.46
C PHE A 87 15.17 19.47 8.27
N GLU A 88 14.19 19.62 7.38
CA GLU A 88 13.57 20.93 7.09
C GLU A 88 12.33 21.20 7.96
N CYS A 89 11.84 20.19 8.69
CA CYS A 89 10.63 20.29 9.50
C CYS A 89 10.50 19.15 10.51
N GLU A 90 9.53 19.27 11.43
CA GLU A 90 9.22 18.28 12.45
C GLU A 90 8.17 17.27 11.96
N VAL A 91 8.00 16.14 12.68
CA VAL A 91 7.02 15.10 12.37
C VAL A 91 5.59 15.66 12.34
N SER A 92 5.27 16.58 13.25
CA SER A 92 3.94 17.24 13.31
C SER A 92 3.59 18.06 12.08
N ASP A 93 4.59 18.52 11.33
CA ASP A 93 4.38 19.34 10.11
C ASP A 93 4.02 18.50 8.89
N ILE A 94 4.25 17.18 8.95
CA ILE A 94 4.07 16.28 7.81
C ILE A 94 2.93 15.29 7.98
N VAL A 95 2.32 15.18 9.16
CA VAL A 95 1.16 14.32 9.41
C VAL A 95 -0.12 15.11 9.18
N TYR A 96 -0.86 14.71 8.16
CA TYR A 96 -2.12 15.35 7.78
C TYR A 96 -3.31 14.46 8.14
N THR A 97 -4.26 15.00 8.89
CA THR A 97 -5.54 14.33 9.12
C THR A 97 -6.37 14.39 7.84
N SER A 98 -6.83 13.24 7.38
CA SER A 98 -7.70 13.17 6.19
C SER A 98 -9.14 13.58 6.51
N LYS A 99 -9.99 13.70 5.49
CA LYS A 99 -11.44 13.93 5.65
C LYS A 99 -12.17 12.70 6.23
N LEU A 100 -11.45 11.60 6.45
CA LEU A 100 -11.99 10.33 6.94
C LEU A 100 -11.51 10.11 8.37
N ASP A 101 -12.43 9.69 9.23
CA ASP A 101 -12.11 9.42 10.63
C ASP A 101 -11.04 8.33 10.78
N ASN A 102 -10.15 8.51 11.75
CA ASN A 102 -9.09 7.56 12.10
C ASN A 102 -8.05 7.28 10.99
N LEU A 103 -8.01 8.09 9.92
CA LEU A 103 -7.04 7.97 8.84
C LEU A 103 -6.21 9.25 8.70
N ASP A 104 -4.93 9.15 9.04
CA ASP A 104 -3.94 10.17 8.78
C ASP A 104 -3.06 9.79 7.59
N ALA A 105 -2.42 10.78 6.98
CA ALA A 105 -1.54 10.57 5.84
C ALA A 105 -0.25 11.38 5.95
N ILE A 106 0.85 10.79 5.51
CA ILE A 106 2.11 11.48 5.21
C ILE A 106 2.31 11.43 3.70
N CYS A 107 2.34 12.60 3.08
CA CYS A 107 2.57 12.75 1.65
C CYS A 107 4.06 12.94 1.34
N CYS A 108 4.42 12.88 0.06
CA CYS A 108 5.82 13.00 -0.36
C CYS A 108 6.44 14.37 0.03
N GLY A 109 5.74 15.46 -0.22
CA GLY A 109 6.33 16.81 -0.20
C GLY A 109 7.12 17.08 -1.49
N THR A 110 8.29 17.70 -1.36
CA THR A 110 9.17 17.99 -2.50
C THR A 110 9.73 16.71 -3.10
N ILE A 111 9.62 16.52 -4.42
CA ILE A 111 10.18 15.34 -5.11
C ILE A 111 11.71 15.38 -5.05
N PRO A 112 12.37 14.38 -4.41
CA PRO A 112 13.81 14.40 -4.22
C PRO A 112 14.56 13.81 -5.41
N PRO A 113 15.82 14.20 -5.62
CA PRO A 113 16.68 13.59 -6.63
C PRO A 113 17.18 12.18 -6.25
N ASN A 114 17.20 11.85 -4.95
CA ASN A 114 17.79 10.64 -4.37
C ASN A 114 16.80 9.83 -3.49
N PRO A 115 15.69 9.31 -4.06
CA PRO A 115 14.64 8.65 -3.28
C PRO A 115 15.13 7.45 -2.46
N SER A 116 15.99 6.62 -3.04
CA SER A 116 16.51 5.40 -2.41
C SER A 116 17.30 5.69 -1.14
N GLU A 117 18.14 6.72 -1.19
CA GLU A 117 18.98 7.14 -0.05
C GLU A 117 18.11 7.64 1.09
N LEU A 118 17.11 8.48 0.80
CA LEU A 118 16.19 9.00 1.82
C LEU A 118 15.39 7.88 2.47
N LEU A 119 14.82 6.95 1.69
CA LEU A 119 14.04 5.84 2.22
C LEU A 119 14.88 4.81 3.00
N SER A 120 16.20 4.77 2.79
CA SER A 120 17.12 3.90 3.52
C SER A 120 17.79 4.57 4.72
N SER A 121 17.56 5.87 4.93
CA SER A 121 18.20 6.65 5.98
C SER A 121 17.81 6.19 7.40
N ASP A 122 18.66 6.52 8.38
CA ASP A 122 18.35 6.26 9.79
C ASP A 122 17.19 7.13 10.27
N ASN A 123 17.06 8.35 9.74
CA ASN A 123 15.90 9.20 10.00
C ASN A 123 14.57 8.54 9.61
N MET A 124 14.53 7.82 8.48
CA MET A 124 13.33 7.07 8.09
C MET A 124 13.01 5.95 9.07
N LYS A 125 14.02 5.25 9.59
CA LYS A 125 13.83 4.21 10.60
C LYS A 125 13.31 4.79 11.92
N GLU A 126 13.86 5.94 12.35
CA GLU A 126 13.42 6.64 13.55
C GLU A 126 11.98 7.14 13.42
N LEU A 127 11.63 7.73 12.28
CA LEU A 127 10.27 8.15 11.97
C LEU A 127 9.27 6.97 12.07
N ILE A 128 9.57 5.85 11.43
CA ILE A 128 8.72 4.65 11.48
C ILE A 128 8.57 4.16 12.92
N LYS A 129 9.65 4.13 13.69
CA LYS A 129 9.65 3.71 15.11
C LYS A 129 8.81 4.63 15.98
N GLU A 130 8.85 5.94 15.74
CA GLU A 130 8.03 6.92 16.46
C GLU A 130 6.55 6.76 16.12
N LEU A 131 6.22 6.73 14.83
CA LEU A 131 4.84 6.59 14.34
C LEU A 131 4.21 5.25 14.74
N SER A 132 4.98 4.17 14.81
CA SER A 132 4.49 2.85 15.22
C SER A 132 3.96 2.80 16.66
N LYS A 133 4.24 3.80 17.50
CA LYS A 133 3.69 3.93 18.86
C LYS A 133 2.31 4.59 18.88
N GLN A 134 1.92 5.24 17.80
CA GLN A 134 0.73 6.09 17.73
C GLN A 134 -0.39 5.48 16.88
N TYR A 135 -0.05 4.53 15.99
CA TYR A 135 -0.98 3.92 15.03
C TYR A 135 -1.06 2.41 15.20
N ASP A 136 -2.22 1.84 14.91
CA ASP A 136 -2.44 0.39 14.88
C ASP A 136 -1.99 -0.22 13.55
N TYR A 137 -2.11 0.56 12.47
CA TYR A 137 -1.63 0.20 11.13
C TYR A 137 -0.88 1.35 10.48
N ILE A 138 0.23 1.00 9.82
CA ILE A 138 0.93 1.90 8.88
C ILE A 138 0.97 1.22 7.51
N ILE A 139 0.38 1.88 6.52
CA ILE A 139 0.35 1.41 5.12
C ILE A 139 1.35 2.23 4.32
N PHE A 140 2.29 1.58 3.68
CA PHE A 140 3.28 2.22 2.81
C PHE A 140 2.89 2.01 1.35
N ASP A 141 2.54 3.08 0.63
CA ASP A 141 2.42 3.05 -0.84
C ASP A 141 3.82 3.18 -1.44
N THR A 142 4.30 2.12 -2.07
CA THR A 142 5.67 2.06 -2.59
C THR A 142 5.69 2.06 -4.12
N PRO A 143 6.79 2.49 -4.76
CA PRO A 143 6.92 2.37 -6.20
C PRO A 143 6.87 0.90 -6.66
N PRO A 144 6.60 0.63 -7.95
CA PRO A 144 6.59 -0.73 -8.47
C PRO A 144 7.98 -1.34 -8.38
N ILE A 145 8.14 -2.36 -7.52
CA ILE A 145 9.43 -2.98 -7.23
C ILE A 145 10.02 -3.74 -8.43
N GLY A 146 9.20 -4.11 -9.39
CA GLY A 146 9.65 -4.67 -10.66
C GLY A 146 10.34 -3.66 -11.58
N VAL A 147 10.20 -2.35 -11.31
CA VAL A 147 10.79 -1.25 -12.09
C VAL A 147 11.93 -0.58 -11.34
N VAL A 148 11.75 -0.29 -10.05
CA VAL A 148 12.74 0.40 -9.21
C VAL A 148 12.79 -0.24 -7.82
N ILE A 149 13.99 -0.32 -7.25
CA ILE A 149 14.22 -0.97 -5.95
C ILE A 149 14.28 0.01 -4.78
N ASP A 150 13.93 1.27 -5.00
CA ASP A 150 14.05 2.35 -4.01
C ASP A 150 13.36 2.04 -2.68
N ALA A 151 12.24 1.33 -2.73
CA ALA A 151 11.45 1.01 -1.55
C ALA A 151 11.82 -0.32 -0.87
N LEU A 152 12.80 -1.07 -1.37
CA LEU A 152 13.25 -2.30 -0.69
C LEU A 152 13.62 -2.08 0.78
N PRO A 153 14.33 -1.00 1.15
CA PRO A 153 14.63 -0.73 2.56
C PRO A 153 13.39 -0.59 3.44
N ILE A 154 12.30 -0.03 2.89
CA ILE A 154 11.02 0.09 3.60
C ILE A 154 10.32 -1.27 3.67
N ILE A 155 10.20 -1.97 2.53
CA ILE A 155 9.55 -3.29 2.44
C ILE A 155 10.17 -4.27 3.45
N LYS A 156 11.49 -4.25 3.63
CA LYS A 156 12.20 -5.11 4.59
C LYS A 156 11.89 -4.78 6.07
N GLN A 157 11.43 -3.58 6.36
CA GLN A 157 11.04 -3.15 7.69
C GLN A 157 9.57 -3.40 8.00
N THR A 158 8.76 -3.76 7.00
CA THR A 158 7.33 -4.02 7.19
C THR A 158 7.05 -5.46 7.59
N ASP A 159 5.92 -5.67 8.27
CA ASP A 159 5.48 -6.99 8.71
C ASP A 159 4.94 -7.85 7.56
N GLY A 160 4.57 -7.20 6.45
CA GLY A 160 4.12 -7.88 5.26
C GLY A 160 4.08 -6.99 4.02
N VAL A 161 4.21 -7.60 2.86
CA VAL A 161 4.05 -6.94 1.56
C VAL A 161 2.92 -7.57 0.77
N VAL A 162 2.06 -6.70 0.23
CA VAL A 162 0.99 -7.07 -0.70
C VAL A 162 1.38 -6.64 -2.10
N VAL A 163 1.32 -7.55 -3.06
CA VAL A 163 1.63 -7.28 -4.46
C VAL A 163 0.33 -7.06 -5.24
N ILE A 164 0.24 -5.93 -5.93
CA ILE A 164 -0.91 -5.64 -6.79
C ILE A 164 -0.64 -6.16 -8.19
N VAL A 165 -1.61 -6.86 -8.73
CA VAL A 165 -1.65 -7.39 -10.10
C VAL A 165 -2.90 -6.85 -10.76
N ARG A 166 -2.78 -6.21 -11.92
CA ARG A 166 -3.93 -5.70 -12.67
C ARG A 166 -4.30 -6.68 -13.78
N ASP A 167 -5.57 -7.09 -13.80
CA ASP A 167 -6.11 -8.00 -14.82
C ASP A 167 -5.89 -7.43 -16.23
N ASN A 168 -5.49 -8.28 -17.18
CA ASN A 168 -5.18 -7.93 -18.57
C ASN A 168 -4.09 -6.86 -18.80
N VAL A 169 -3.34 -6.46 -17.74
CA VAL A 169 -2.27 -5.46 -17.83
C VAL A 169 -0.93 -6.01 -17.34
N THR A 170 -0.91 -6.70 -16.20
CA THR A 170 0.33 -7.23 -15.61
C THR A 170 0.87 -8.40 -16.43
N ASP A 171 2.08 -8.27 -16.98
CA ASP A 171 2.78 -9.40 -17.64
C ASP A 171 3.22 -10.42 -16.58
N ILE A 172 2.97 -11.69 -16.84
CA ILE A 172 3.33 -12.78 -15.93
C ILE A 172 4.84 -12.88 -15.68
N ARG A 173 5.67 -12.49 -16.64
CA ARG A 173 7.13 -12.50 -16.51
C ARG A 173 7.59 -11.40 -15.56
N ASP A 174 6.97 -10.21 -15.64
CA ASP A 174 7.29 -9.09 -14.74
C ASP A 174 6.79 -9.38 -13.33
N TYR A 175 5.61 -10.02 -13.19
CA TYR A 175 5.14 -10.53 -11.92
C TYR A 175 6.13 -11.52 -11.29
N LYS A 176 6.58 -12.52 -12.05
CA LYS A 176 7.57 -13.51 -11.55
C LYS A 176 8.87 -12.84 -11.11
N LYS A 177 9.41 -11.91 -11.89
CA LYS A 177 10.60 -11.12 -11.51
C LYS A 177 10.38 -10.36 -10.21
N THR A 178 9.22 -9.73 -10.05
CA THR A 178 8.83 -9.00 -8.83
C THR A 178 8.83 -9.92 -7.62
N ILE A 179 8.20 -11.07 -7.72
CA ILE A 179 8.18 -12.07 -6.64
C ILE A 179 9.61 -12.57 -6.32
N ASP A 180 10.45 -12.79 -7.32
CA ASP A 180 11.84 -13.21 -7.11
C ASP A 180 12.68 -12.13 -6.40
N ILE A 181 12.49 -10.85 -6.74
CA ILE A 181 13.14 -9.73 -6.05
C ILE A 181 12.73 -9.71 -4.57
N LEU A 182 11.42 -9.80 -4.30
CA LEU A 182 10.89 -9.79 -2.93
C LEU A 182 11.39 -10.99 -2.11
N LYS A 183 11.40 -12.19 -2.69
CA LYS A 183 11.93 -13.40 -2.03
C LYS A 183 13.42 -13.29 -1.72
N ARG A 184 14.24 -12.82 -2.67
CA ARG A 184 15.69 -12.62 -2.45
C ARG A 184 15.98 -11.55 -1.39
N SER A 185 15.07 -10.59 -1.21
CA SER A 185 15.19 -9.59 -0.15
C SER A 185 14.61 -10.06 1.19
N GLU A 186 14.15 -11.31 1.28
CA GLU A 186 13.52 -11.90 2.48
C GLU A 186 12.25 -11.16 2.93
N ALA A 187 11.57 -10.49 1.99
CA ALA A 187 10.32 -9.79 2.26
C ALA A 187 9.19 -10.81 2.54
N ASN A 188 8.40 -10.56 3.57
CA ASN A 188 7.25 -11.39 3.93
C ASN A 188 6.07 -11.09 2.98
N ILE A 189 5.92 -11.85 1.89
CA ILE A 189 4.80 -11.69 0.96
C ILE A 189 3.55 -12.30 1.59
N ILE A 190 2.62 -11.44 2.04
CA ILE A 190 1.38 -11.86 2.71
C ILE A 190 0.21 -12.07 1.75
N GLY A 191 0.32 -11.62 0.51
CA GLY A 191 -0.73 -11.85 -0.47
C GLY A 191 -0.57 -11.08 -1.78
N VAL A 192 -1.47 -11.40 -2.68
CA VAL A 192 -1.62 -10.73 -3.99
C VAL A 192 -3.04 -10.23 -4.11
N ILE A 193 -3.23 -9.00 -4.58
CA ILE A 193 -4.55 -8.45 -4.89
C ILE A 193 -4.67 -8.30 -6.40
N PHE A 194 -5.66 -8.97 -6.97
CA PHE A 194 -6.06 -8.78 -8.35
C PHE A 194 -6.97 -7.57 -8.46
N ASN A 195 -6.48 -6.55 -9.15
CA ASN A 195 -7.17 -5.29 -9.37
C ASN A 195 -7.80 -5.25 -10.77
N ASP A 196 -8.89 -4.48 -10.91
CA ASP A 196 -9.59 -4.23 -12.18
C ASP A 196 -10.09 -5.52 -12.87
N VAL A 197 -10.52 -6.49 -12.06
CA VAL A 197 -11.05 -7.76 -12.55
C VAL A 197 -12.47 -7.57 -13.08
N GLU A 198 -12.72 -7.93 -14.35
CA GLU A 198 -14.06 -7.91 -14.91
C GLU A 198 -14.97 -8.93 -14.22
N PRO A 199 -16.21 -8.54 -13.84
CA PRO A 199 -17.17 -9.46 -13.27
C PRO A 199 -17.44 -10.66 -14.21
N VAL A 200 -17.48 -11.86 -13.61
CA VAL A 200 -17.82 -13.10 -14.34
C VAL A 200 -19.23 -12.95 -14.96
N GLY A 201 -19.31 -12.74 -16.25
CA GLY A 201 -20.57 -12.50 -17.00
C GLY A 201 -20.42 -11.50 -18.14
N LYS A 202 -19.37 -10.68 -18.16
CA LYS A 202 -19.05 -9.79 -19.28
C LYS A 202 -17.91 -10.29 -20.16
N ARG A 203 -17.24 -11.39 -19.80
CA ARG A 203 -16.22 -11.99 -20.66
C ARG A 203 -16.90 -12.59 -21.90
N LYS A 204 -16.77 -11.95 -23.05
CA LYS A 204 -17.07 -12.57 -24.34
C LYS A 204 -16.23 -13.84 -24.46
N TYR A 205 -16.89 -14.94 -24.77
CA TYR A 205 -16.37 -16.30 -24.92
C TYR A 205 -15.02 -16.36 -25.65
N GLY A 206 -14.01 -16.90 -24.99
CA GLY A 206 -12.74 -17.31 -25.57
C GLY A 206 -11.92 -18.09 -24.53
N GLY A 207 -12.10 -19.44 -24.51
CA GLY A 207 -11.20 -20.40 -23.86
C GLY A 207 -11.34 -20.51 -22.33
N GLY A 208 -12.03 -21.55 -21.87
CA GLY A 208 -12.40 -21.77 -20.48
C GLY A 208 -11.28 -22.16 -19.53
N TYR A 209 -11.37 -21.65 -18.32
CA TYR A 209 -11.14 -22.38 -17.07
C TYR A 209 -12.22 -21.91 -16.09
N LYS A 210 -13.16 -22.82 -15.79
CA LYS A 210 -14.16 -22.62 -14.73
C LYS A 210 -13.49 -22.77 -13.37
N TYR A 211 -13.22 -21.66 -12.68
CA TYR A 211 -13.12 -21.68 -11.23
C TYR A 211 -14.52 -21.48 -10.67
N GLY A 212 -15.05 -22.52 -10.02
CA GLY A 212 -16.36 -22.51 -9.39
C GLY A 212 -16.40 -21.51 -8.23
N TYR A 213 -17.28 -20.53 -8.32
CA TYR A 213 -17.67 -19.70 -7.20
C TYR A 213 -18.67 -20.47 -6.33
N TYR A 214 -18.31 -20.69 -5.08
CA TYR A 214 -19.22 -21.18 -4.05
C TYR A 214 -20.21 -20.08 -3.66
N GLY A 215 -21.48 -20.42 -3.76
CA GLY A 215 -22.56 -20.09 -2.83
C GLY A 215 -23.07 -18.67 -2.82
N GLU A 216 -24.25 -18.48 -3.44
CA GLU A 216 -25.28 -17.57 -2.94
C GLU A 216 -25.61 -17.93 -1.48
N TYR A 217 -25.34 -17.02 -0.55
CA TYR A 217 -26.07 -16.97 0.71
C TYR A 217 -27.09 -15.85 0.60
N GLY A 218 -28.35 -16.23 0.36
CA GLY A 218 -29.51 -15.39 0.57
C GLY A 218 -29.79 -15.24 2.07
N TYR A 219 -29.98 -14.01 2.48
CA TYR A 219 -30.86 -13.57 3.55
C TYR A 219 -31.49 -12.24 3.13
#